data_33e43adf52edd5fd5cff19d5126393a2
#
_entry.id   33e43adf52edd5fd5cff19d5126393a2
#
_cell.length_a   1.000
_cell.length_b   1.000
_cell.length_c   1.000
_cell.angle_alpha   90.00
_cell.angle_beta   90.00
_cell.angle_gamma   90.00
#
_symmetry.space_group_name_H-M   'P 1'
#
loop_
_entity.id
_entity.type
_entity.pdbx_description
1 polymer ?
#
loop_
_entity_poly.entity_id
_entity_poly.type
_entity_poly.pdbx_seq_one_letter_code
_entity_poly.pdbx_strand_id
1 'polypeptide(L)'
;MAKRQEYGTLLDEISDKYSDDVLVDSESKLDIIPTGITSLDVSIGVGGIPRARITEIFGPESAGKTTLALGISKHANEQGLKVLYIDVENMLDYAYAKTLVGELDTKNFVIVQPNTGEDALRIARSGIASGEFGLVIIDSVGALAPEKEKEGDIEDQQYALVPKLITKFLRLVAYDVRVQNVALVFINQVRDNIGSYIKSFSVPGGHALKHYCSLRIQLKK
;
A
#
# COMPACT_ATOMS: atom_id res chain seq x y z
N MET A 1 30.62 15.25 2.52
CA MET A 1 31.10 16.02 3.68
C MET A 1 31.07 17.55 3.52
N ALA A 2 30.77 18.12 2.36
CA ALA A 2 30.85 19.57 2.16
C ALA A 2 29.54 20.37 2.43
N LYS A 3 28.38 19.71 2.63
CA LYS A 3 27.09 20.41 2.82
C LYS A 3 26.68 20.65 4.30
N ARG A 4 27.45 20.12 5.28
CA ARG A 4 27.13 20.28 6.71
C ARG A 4 27.40 21.70 7.27
N GLN A 5 28.13 22.54 6.53
CA GLN A 5 28.52 23.90 6.99
C GLN A 5 27.52 25.03 6.69
N GLU A 6 26.43 24.78 5.98
CA GLU A 6 25.45 25.82 5.60
C GLU A 6 24.23 25.91 6.53
N TYR A 7 24.06 24.99 7.46
CA TYR A 7 22.90 24.97 8.37
C TYR A 7 23.37 25.35 9.77
N GLY A 8 22.76 26.40 10.33
CA GLY A 8 23.14 26.94 11.63
C GLY A 8 22.94 25.95 12.79
N THR A 9 23.41 26.32 13.98
CA THR A 9 23.49 25.52 15.21
C THR A 9 22.31 24.61 15.54
N LEU A 10 21.06 24.96 15.16
CA LEU A 10 19.87 24.15 15.42
C LEU A 10 19.85 22.85 14.60
N LEU A 11 20.30 22.89 13.34
CA LEU A 11 20.33 21.70 12.49
C LEU A 11 21.47 20.75 12.90
N ASP A 12 22.57 21.30 13.35
CA ASP A 12 23.66 20.53 13.94
C ASP A 12 23.20 19.85 15.24
N GLU A 13 22.48 20.56 16.10
CA GLU A 13 21.88 19.98 17.32
C GLU A 13 20.84 18.88 17.00
N ILE A 14 20.03 19.06 15.95
CA ILE A 14 19.06 18.04 15.51
C ILE A 14 19.79 16.79 14.98
N SER A 15 20.84 16.98 14.17
CA SER A 15 21.63 15.89 13.63
C SER A 15 22.37 15.10 14.71
N ASP A 16 22.88 15.79 15.75
CA ASP A 16 23.60 15.15 16.84
C ASP A 16 22.67 14.44 17.83
N LYS A 17 21.44 14.96 18.00
CA LYS A 17 20.49 14.43 18.98
C LYS A 17 19.54 13.36 18.44
N TYR A 18 19.29 13.38 17.13
CA TYR A 18 18.39 12.45 16.46
C TYR A 18 19.15 11.69 15.37
N SER A 19 18.60 10.53 14.93
CA SER A 19 19.19 9.76 13.86
C SER A 19 19.22 10.54 12.53
N ASP A 20 20.16 10.20 11.65
CA ASP A 20 20.31 10.84 10.32
C ASP A 20 19.03 10.77 9.47
N ASP A 21 18.11 9.85 9.78
CA ASP A 21 16.80 9.68 9.12
C ASP A 21 15.83 10.82 9.35
N VAL A 22 16.10 11.71 10.31
CA VAL A 22 15.24 12.87 10.62
C VAL A 22 15.42 13.98 9.57
N LEU A 23 16.63 14.12 9.04
CA LEU A 23 16.92 15.10 8.00
C LEU A 23 16.68 14.47 6.62
N VAL A 24 15.75 15.03 5.88
CA VAL A 24 15.43 14.57 4.50
C VAL A 24 16.27 15.39 3.51
N ASP A 25 17.06 14.69 2.70
CA ASP A 25 17.76 15.31 1.57
C ASP A 25 16.73 15.66 0.48
N SER A 26 16.59 16.95 0.21
CA SER A 26 15.67 17.46 -0.81
C SER A 26 16.09 17.09 -2.25
N GLU A 27 17.33 16.65 -2.46
CA GLU A 27 17.85 16.21 -3.76
C GLU A 27 17.75 14.70 -3.96
N SER A 28 17.29 13.94 -2.95
CA SER A 28 17.13 12.49 -3.08
C SER A 28 16.08 12.17 -4.13
N LYS A 29 16.47 11.43 -5.17
CA LYS A 29 15.52 10.91 -6.15
C LYS A 29 14.62 9.87 -5.50
N LEU A 30 13.34 9.97 -5.79
CA LEU A 30 12.36 8.99 -5.34
C LEU A 30 12.53 7.72 -6.18
N ASP A 31 12.74 6.57 -5.53
CA ASP A 31 12.69 5.30 -6.21
C ASP A 31 11.26 4.97 -6.64
N ILE A 32 11.10 4.38 -7.79
CA ILE A 32 9.79 4.05 -8.36
C ILE A 32 9.74 2.61 -8.88
N ILE A 33 8.53 2.07 -8.91
CA ILE A 33 8.21 0.80 -9.58
C ILE A 33 7.29 1.14 -10.75
N PRO A 34 7.68 0.88 -12.01
CA PRO A 34 6.81 1.12 -13.17
C PRO A 34 5.51 0.32 -13.06
N THR A 35 4.42 0.89 -13.53
CA THR A 35 3.13 0.17 -13.58
C THR A 35 3.04 -0.79 -14.76
N GLY A 36 3.92 -0.61 -15.76
CA GLY A 36 3.86 -1.32 -17.03
C GLY A 36 2.87 -0.68 -18.03
N ILE A 37 2.22 0.41 -17.64
CA ILE A 37 1.31 1.18 -18.48
C ILE A 37 1.90 2.56 -18.68
N THR A 38 2.58 2.78 -19.81
CA THR A 38 3.33 4.02 -20.11
C THR A 38 2.51 5.28 -19.89
N SER A 39 1.23 5.29 -20.31
CA SER A 39 0.36 6.46 -20.15
C SER A 39 0.05 6.76 -18.68
N LEU A 40 -0.06 5.71 -17.84
CA LEU A 40 -0.26 5.85 -16.41
C LEU A 40 1.02 6.36 -15.74
N ASP A 41 2.17 5.79 -16.07
CA ASP A 41 3.47 6.17 -15.52
C ASP A 41 3.79 7.65 -15.81
N VAL A 42 3.51 8.11 -17.03
CA VAL A 42 3.61 9.53 -17.41
C VAL A 42 2.62 10.39 -16.62
N SER A 43 1.37 9.93 -16.45
CA SER A 43 0.33 10.68 -15.74
C SER A 43 0.61 10.80 -14.23
N ILE A 44 1.27 9.83 -13.63
CA ILE A 44 1.75 9.88 -12.24
C ILE A 44 2.82 10.96 -12.06
N GLY A 45 3.57 11.28 -13.12
CA GLY A 45 4.56 12.35 -13.14
C GLY A 45 5.96 11.93 -12.68
N VAL A 46 6.07 10.93 -11.82
CA VAL A 46 7.37 10.39 -11.34
C VAL A 46 7.78 9.10 -12.07
N GLY A 47 6.94 8.60 -12.98
CA GLY A 47 7.26 7.45 -13.83
C GLY A 47 6.86 6.09 -13.27
N GLY A 48 6.06 6.04 -12.22
CA GLY A 48 5.58 4.77 -11.61
C GLY A 48 5.09 4.93 -10.19
N ILE A 49 4.91 3.82 -9.51
CA ILE A 49 4.52 3.78 -8.09
C ILE A 49 5.71 4.18 -7.22
N PRO A 50 5.58 5.25 -6.41
CA PRO A 50 6.67 5.71 -5.58
C PRO A 50 6.95 4.74 -4.42
N ARG A 51 8.22 4.39 -4.21
CA ARG A 51 8.69 3.71 -3.01
C ARG A 51 8.79 4.69 -1.86
N ALA A 52 8.93 4.20 -0.65
CA ALA A 52 8.87 5.00 0.58
C ALA A 52 7.55 5.77 0.75
N ARG A 53 6.47 5.32 0.07
CA ARG A 53 5.16 5.99 0.06
C ARG A 53 4.02 4.97 0.07
N ILE A 54 2.84 5.49 0.41
CA ILE A 54 1.60 4.73 0.41
C ILE A 54 0.79 5.12 -0.82
N THR A 55 0.31 4.12 -1.55
CA THR A 55 -0.51 4.28 -2.75
C THR A 55 -1.84 3.56 -2.57
N GLU A 56 -2.94 4.16 -3.01
CA GLU A 56 -4.25 3.51 -3.10
C GLU A 56 -4.67 3.36 -4.56
N ILE A 57 -5.00 2.12 -4.96
CA ILE A 57 -5.63 1.80 -6.25
C ILE A 57 -7.08 1.44 -5.97
N PHE A 58 -8.03 2.20 -6.50
CA PHE A 58 -9.44 2.00 -6.20
C PHE A 58 -10.32 2.10 -7.45
N GLY A 59 -11.47 1.46 -7.41
CA GLY A 59 -12.42 1.46 -8.53
C GLY A 59 -13.49 0.38 -8.36
N PRO A 60 -14.46 0.31 -9.29
CA PRO A 60 -15.50 -0.69 -9.26
C PRO A 60 -14.93 -2.11 -9.43
N GLU A 61 -15.78 -3.10 -9.18
CA GLU A 61 -15.43 -4.50 -9.43
C GLU A 61 -15.05 -4.71 -10.90
N SER A 62 -14.12 -5.63 -11.15
CA SER A 62 -13.63 -5.97 -12.49
C SER A 62 -13.09 -4.79 -13.30
N ALA A 63 -12.62 -3.72 -12.65
CA ALA A 63 -11.95 -2.59 -13.30
C ALA A 63 -10.45 -2.82 -13.53
N GLY A 64 -9.91 -4.00 -13.21
CA GLY A 64 -8.50 -4.33 -13.43
C GLY A 64 -7.56 -3.97 -12.28
N LYS A 65 -8.07 -3.74 -11.05
CA LYS A 65 -7.23 -3.37 -9.89
C LYS A 65 -6.17 -4.43 -9.58
N THR A 66 -6.57 -5.67 -9.41
CA THR A 66 -5.68 -6.82 -9.18
C THR A 66 -4.72 -7.03 -10.35
N THR A 67 -5.20 -6.88 -11.60
CA THR A 67 -4.36 -6.95 -12.80
C THR A 67 -3.26 -5.90 -12.79
N LEU A 68 -3.60 -4.66 -12.44
CA LEU A 68 -2.62 -3.57 -12.30
C LEU A 68 -1.62 -3.86 -11.19
N ALA A 69 -2.08 -4.35 -10.04
CA ALA A 69 -1.21 -4.70 -8.91
C ALA A 69 -0.23 -5.83 -9.26
N LEU A 70 -0.69 -6.85 -10.01
CA LEU A 70 0.18 -7.92 -10.52
C LEU A 70 1.19 -7.39 -11.54
N GLY A 71 0.80 -6.46 -12.42
CA GLY A 71 1.73 -5.78 -13.33
C GLY A 71 2.82 -5.02 -12.60
N ILE A 72 2.45 -4.25 -11.57
CA ILE A 72 3.41 -3.55 -10.69
C ILE A 72 4.35 -4.57 -10.00
N SER A 73 3.80 -5.69 -9.53
CA SER A 73 4.58 -6.77 -8.89
C SER A 73 5.61 -7.38 -9.83
N LYS A 74 5.25 -7.59 -11.10
CA LYS A 74 6.17 -8.03 -12.14
C LYS A 74 7.37 -7.09 -12.25
N HIS A 75 7.11 -5.79 -12.42
CA HIS A 75 8.18 -4.80 -12.56
C HIS A 75 9.00 -4.61 -11.28
N ALA A 76 8.41 -4.83 -10.11
CA ALA A 76 9.16 -4.89 -8.86
C ALA A 76 10.15 -6.07 -8.86
N ASN A 77 9.70 -7.26 -9.26
CA ASN A 77 10.58 -8.44 -9.38
C ASN A 77 11.67 -8.24 -10.44
N GLU A 78 11.36 -7.62 -11.58
CA GLU A 78 12.35 -7.28 -12.61
C GLU A 78 13.44 -6.31 -12.10
N GLN A 79 13.11 -5.48 -11.11
CA GLN A 79 14.07 -4.62 -10.39
C GLN A 79 14.81 -5.36 -9.25
N GLY A 80 14.55 -6.67 -9.06
CA GLY A 80 15.14 -7.46 -7.97
C GLY A 80 14.50 -7.22 -6.60
N LEU A 81 13.34 -6.56 -6.55
CA LEU A 81 12.60 -6.32 -5.32
C LEU A 81 11.74 -7.53 -4.97
N LYS A 82 11.73 -7.93 -3.70
CA LYS A 82 10.78 -8.93 -3.20
C LYS A 82 9.40 -8.30 -3.03
N VAL A 83 8.37 -9.08 -3.33
CA VAL A 83 6.96 -8.68 -3.23
C VAL A 83 6.26 -9.50 -2.16
N LEU A 84 5.55 -8.83 -1.25
CA LEU A 84 4.61 -9.44 -0.32
C LEU A 84 3.18 -9.08 -0.78
N TYR A 85 2.45 -10.07 -1.28
CA TYR A 85 1.05 -9.93 -1.69
C TYR A 85 0.13 -10.54 -0.65
N ILE A 86 -0.70 -9.72 -0.02
CA ILE A 86 -1.64 -10.12 1.03
C ILE A 86 -3.03 -10.16 0.40
N ASP A 87 -3.46 -11.37 0.03
CA ASP A 87 -4.76 -11.66 -0.56
C ASP A 87 -5.79 -11.87 0.55
N VAL A 88 -6.44 -10.79 0.96
CA VAL A 88 -7.47 -10.80 2.02
C VAL A 88 -8.80 -11.35 1.50
N GLU A 89 -9.05 -11.24 0.21
CA GLU A 89 -10.27 -11.75 -0.42
C GLU A 89 -10.21 -13.28 -0.60
N ASN A 90 -9.02 -13.88 -0.55
CA ASN A 90 -8.77 -15.29 -0.87
C ASN A 90 -9.28 -15.69 -2.27
N MET A 91 -9.18 -14.75 -3.22
CA MET A 91 -9.76 -14.86 -4.56
C MET A 91 -8.69 -14.79 -5.67
N LEU A 92 -7.41 -14.70 -5.32
CA LEU A 92 -6.34 -14.60 -6.30
C LEU A 92 -6.24 -15.88 -7.14
N ASP A 93 -6.44 -15.75 -8.45
CA ASP A 93 -6.17 -16.82 -9.39
C ASP A 93 -4.66 -16.95 -9.63
N TYR A 94 -4.07 -18.01 -9.09
CA TYR A 94 -2.63 -18.27 -9.20
C TYR A 94 -2.17 -18.52 -10.64
N ALA A 95 -2.99 -19.15 -11.48
CA ALA A 95 -2.66 -19.38 -12.87
C ALA A 95 -2.61 -18.06 -13.64
N TYR A 96 -3.57 -17.18 -13.36
CA TYR A 96 -3.59 -15.84 -13.91
C TYR A 96 -2.42 -14.99 -13.40
N ALA A 97 -2.15 -15.02 -12.10
CA ALA A 97 -1.01 -14.32 -11.51
C ALA A 97 0.31 -14.78 -12.16
N LYS A 98 0.50 -16.09 -12.32
CA LYS A 98 1.68 -16.65 -13.02
C LYS A 98 1.79 -16.16 -14.46
N THR A 99 0.68 -16.05 -15.17
CA THR A 99 0.66 -15.54 -16.56
C THR A 99 1.15 -14.10 -16.65
N LEU A 100 0.79 -13.27 -15.67
CA LEU A 100 1.14 -11.84 -15.66
C LEU A 100 2.53 -11.57 -15.08
N VAL A 101 2.87 -12.19 -13.96
CA VAL A 101 4.11 -11.93 -13.22
C VAL A 101 5.27 -12.76 -13.76
N GLY A 102 4.99 -13.92 -14.37
CA GLY A 102 5.95 -14.94 -14.76
C GLY A 102 6.05 -16.04 -13.69
N GLU A 103 7.23 -16.63 -13.52
CA GLU A 103 7.42 -17.65 -12.49
C GLU A 103 7.17 -17.03 -11.09
N LEU A 104 6.20 -17.60 -10.38
CA LEU A 104 5.92 -17.25 -9.00
C LEU A 104 6.96 -17.95 -8.10
N ASP A 105 8.14 -17.35 -7.99
CA ASP A 105 9.16 -17.81 -7.06
C ASP A 105 8.77 -17.36 -5.64
N THR A 106 8.48 -18.33 -4.79
CA THR A 106 8.11 -18.10 -3.38
C THR A 106 9.19 -17.35 -2.58
N LYS A 107 10.39 -17.22 -3.11
CA LYS A 107 11.46 -16.40 -2.51
C LYS A 107 11.32 -14.91 -2.82
N ASN A 108 10.79 -14.60 -4.01
CA ASN A 108 10.73 -13.22 -4.51
C ASN A 108 9.28 -12.69 -4.60
N PHE A 109 8.29 -13.59 -4.69
CA PHE A 109 6.87 -13.25 -4.70
C PHE A 109 6.12 -14.09 -3.66
N VAL A 110 5.95 -13.54 -2.48
CA VAL A 110 5.29 -14.19 -1.35
C VAL A 110 3.80 -13.82 -1.34
N ILE A 111 2.94 -14.81 -1.47
CA ILE A 111 1.49 -14.63 -1.35
C ILE A 111 1.05 -15.21 0.00
N VAL A 112 0.27 -14.45 0.74
CA VAL A 112 -0.34 -14.88 2.01
C VAL A 112 -1.83 -14.60 2.01
N GLN A 113 -2.59 -15.51 2.61
CA GLN A 113 -4.05 -15.45 2.71
C GLN A 113 -4.45 -15.49 4.19
N PRO A 114 -4.46 -14.34 4.87
CA PRO A 114 -4.78 -14.25 6.29
C PRO A 114 -6.26 -14.47 6.56
N ASN A 115 -6.57 -14.99 7.75
CA ASN A 115 -7.96 -15.25 8.14
C ASN A 115 -8.68 -14.00 8.65
N THR A 116 -7.97 -13.05 9.27
CA THR A 116 -8.55 -11.83 9.86
C THR A 116 -7.91 -10.56 9.33
N GLY A 117 -8.60 -9.43 9.43
CA GLY A 117 -8.05 -8.14 9.09
C GLY A 117 -6.85 -7.76 9.95
N GLU A 118 -6.87 -8.14 11.23
CA GLU A 118 -5.76 -7.95 12.16
C GLU A 118 -4.52 -8.72 11.73
N ASP A 119 -4.67 -9.98 11.30
CA ASP A 119 -3.55 -10.80 10.83
C ASP A 119 -2.98 -10.26 9.53
N ALA A 120 -3.84 -9.84 8.59
CA ALA A 120 -3.42 -9.18 7.36
C ALA A 120 -2.49 -7.99 7.65
N LEU A 121 -2.92 -7.12 8.56
CA LEU A 121 -2.17 -5.91 8.90
C LEU A 121 -0.94 -6.19 9.79
N ARG A 122 -0.96 -7.24 10.63
CA ARG A 122 0.24 -7.70 11.37
C ARG A 122 1.30 -8.24 10.41
N ILE A 123 0.90 -9.06 9.44
CA ILE A 123 1.80 -9.60 8.40
C ILE A 123 2.39 -8.45 7.57
N ALA A 124 1.55 -7.50 7.11
CA ALA A 124 2.01 -6.33 6.38
C ALA A 124 3.04 -5.52 7.19
N ARG A 125 2.75 -5.25 8.46
CA ARG A 125 3.66 -4.53 9.35
C ARG A 125 4.99 -5.26 9.53
N SER A 126 4.96 -6.57 9.76
CA SER A 126 6.18 -7.37 9.91
C SER A 126 6.99 -7.39 8.62
N GLY A 127 6.33 -7.52 7.45
CA GLY A 127 6.98 -7.47 6.15
C GLY A 127 7.65 -6.12 5.87
N ILE A 128 6.98 -5.00 6.21
CA ILE A 128 7.56 -3.66 6.08
C ILE A 128 8.76 -3.49 7.02
N ALA A 129 8.60 -3.83 8.30
CA ALA A 129 9.65 -3.65 9.30
C ALA A 129 10.89 -4.52 9.05
N SER A 130 10.74 -5.67 8.37
CA SER A 130 11.87 -6.54 8.04
C SER A 130 12.86 -5.93 7.06
N GLY A 131 12.42 -4.96 6.24
CA GLY A 131 13.23 -4.39 5.15
C GLY A 131 13.50 -5.36 3.99
N GLU A 132 12.90 -6.58 4.02
CA GLU A 132 13.11 -7.57 2.96
C GLU A 132 12.31 -7.30 1.69
N PHE A 133 11.17 -6.62 1.83
CA PHE A 133 10.23 -6.40 0.73
C PHE A 133 10.31 -4.97 0.19
N GLY A 134 10.46 -4.83 -1.12
CA GLY A 134 10.40 -3.53 -1.78
C GLY A 134 8.97 -3.10 -2.13
N LEU A 135 8.04 -4.07 -2.19
CA LEU A 135 6.62 -3.86 -2.47
C LEU A 135 5.76 -4.72 -1.54
N VAL A 136 4.80 -4.09 -0.88
CA VAL A 136 3.77 -4.76 -0.07
C VAL A 136 2.40 -4.36 -0.59
N ILE A 137 1.56 -5.35 -0.94
CA ILE A 137 0.22 -5.14 -1.49
C ILE A 137 -0.80 -5.74 -0.53
N ILE A 138 -1.89 -5.00 -0.26
CA ILE A 138 -3.06 -5.48 0.51
C ILE A 138 -4.27 -5.46 -0.42
N ASP A 139 -4.78 -6.63 -0.79
CA ASP A 139 -5.92 -6.82 -1.70
C ASP A 139 -7.03 -7.60 -0.98
N SER A 140 -8.12 -6.97 -0.54
CA SER A 140 -8.46 -5.56 -0.58
C SER A 140 -8.83 -5.02 0.82
N VAL A 141 -8.82 -3.68 0.95
CA VAL A 141 -9.26 -3.01 2.20
C VAL A 141 -10.70 -3.36 2.54
N GLY A 142 -11.55 -3.53 1.52
CA GLY A 142 -12.96 -3.86 1.70
C GLY A 142 -13.22 -5.24 2.30
N ALA A 143 -12.23 -6.15 2.20
CA ALA A 143 -12.31 -7.52 2.72
C ALA A 143 -11.65 -7.68 4.11
N LEU A 144 -11.08 -6.64 4.68
CA LEU A 144 -10.50 -6.66 6.02
C LEU A 144 -11.59 -6.83 7.07
N ALA A 145 -12.01 -8.08 7.31
CA ALA A 145 -12.96 -8.41 8.37
C ALA A 145 -12.24 -8.48 9.71
N PRO A 146 -12.54 -7.58 10.68
CA PRO A 146 -11.99 -7.65 12.02
C PRO A 146 -12.39 -8.94 12.73
N GLU A 147 -11.54 -9.44 13.64
CA GLU A 147 -11.78 -10.66 14.42
C GLU A 147 -13.13 -10.60 15.13
N LYS A 148 -13.46 -9.46 15.73
CA LYS A 148 -14.76 -9.24 16.40
C LYS A 148 -15.97 -9.38 15.47
N GLU A 149 -15.81 -9.04 14.19
CA GLU A 149 -16.88 -9.19 13.19
C GLU A 149 -17.07 -10.66 12.81
N LYS A 150 -16.00 -11.46 12.88
CA LYS A 150 -16.07 -12.91 12.63
C LYS A 150 -16.61 -13.72 13.81
N GLU A 151 -16.39 -13.25 15.05
CA GLU A 151 -16.86 -13.89 16.27
C GLU A 151 -18.29 -13.48 16.66
N GLY A 152 -18.80 -12.35 16.12
CA GLY A 152 -20.12 -11.83 16.35
C GLY A 152 -21.21 -12.55 15.55
N ASP A 153 -22.46 -12.41 15.99
CA ASP A 153 -23.61 -12.85 15.22
C ASP A 153 -23.82 -11.96 13.98
N ILE A 154 -24.43 -12.54 12.93
CA ILE A 154 -24.71 -11.86 11.66
C ILE A 154 -25.53 -10.57 11.87
N GLU A 155 -26.30 -10.49 12.96
CA GLU A 155 -27.15 -9.36 13.34
C GLU A 155 -26.38 -8.24 14.06
N ASP A 156 -25.15 -8.46 14.48
CA ASP A 156 -24.36 -7.49 15.22
C ASP A 156 -23.88 -6.36 14.29
N GLN A 157 -24.41 -5.14 14.50
CA GLN A 157 -23.99 -3.96 13.76
C GLN A 157 -22.67 -3.42 14.30
N GLN A 158 -21.55 -3.84 13.75
CA GLN A 158 -20.21 -3.39 14.15
C GLN A 158 -19.70 -2.26 13.24
N TYR A 159 -20.22 -1.05 13.45
CA TYR A 159 -19.82 0.10 12.64
C TYR A 159 -18.38 0.56 12.92
N ALA A 160 -17.66 0.91 11.84
CA ALA A 160 -16.38 1.61 11.86
C ALA A 160 -15.18 0.83 12.44
N LEU A 161 -15.20 -0.50 12.54
CA LEU A 161 -14.04 -1.27 12.99
C LEU A 161 -12.89 -1.21 11.96
N VAL A 162 -13.18 -1.44 10.67
CA VAL A 162 -12.18 -1.39 9.59
C VAL A 162 -11.49 -0.02 9.51
N PRO A 163 -12.18 1.13 9.52
CA PRO A 163 -11.54 2.44 9.55
C PRO A 163 -10.62 2.66 10.75
N LYS A 164 -10.99 2.17 11.94
CA LYS A 164 -10.16 2.28 13.15
C LYS A 164 -8.90 1.42 13.02
N LEU A 165 -9.04 0.20 12.50
CA LEU A 165 -7.95 -0.73 12.28
C LEU A 165 -6.93 -0.16 11.29
N ILE A 166 -7.38 0.32 10.13
CA ILE A 166 -6.56 0.97 9.12
C ILE A 166 -5.88 2.22 9.69
N THR A 167 -6.60 3.08 10.42
CA THR A 167 -6.02 4.28 11.02
C THR A 167 -4.89 3.95 11.99
N LYS A 168 -5.06 2.92 12.82
CA LYS A 168 -4.03 2.45 13.75
C LYS A 168 -2.83 1.89 12.99
N PHE A 169 -3.07 1.05 11.99
CA PHE A 169 -2.03 0.47 11.16
C PHE A 169 -1.18 1.54 10.48
N LEU A 170 -1.79 2.49 9.78
CA LEU A 170 -1.10 3.55 9.06
C LEU A 170 -0.19 4.38 9.97
N ARG A 171 -0.64 4.72 11.19
CA ARG A 171 0.19 5.41 12.18
C ARG A 171 1.41 4.62 12.60
N LEU A 172 1.30 3.28 12.67
CA LEU A 172 2.39 2.41 13.10
C LEU A 172 3.42 2.16 12.00
N VAL A 173 3.00 2.17 10.72
CA VAL A 173 3.90 1.78 9.61
C VAL A 173 4.43 2.95 8.78
N ALA A 174 3.87 4.15 8.92
CA ALA A 174 4.24 5.28 8.07
C ALA A 174 5.73 5.62 8.11
N TYR A 175 6.34 5.52 9.29
CA TYR A 175 7.78 5.72 9.46
C TYR A 175 8.57 4.59 8.80
N ASP A 176 8.23 3.33 9.08
CA ASP A 176 8.92 2.16 8.57
C ASP A 176 8.84 2.08 7.03
N VAL A 177 7.67 2.41 6.44
CA VAL A 177 7.48 2.50 4.98
C VAL A 177 8.52 3.45 4.35
N ARG A 178 8.75 4.60 5.00
CA ARG A 178 9.73 5.58 4.53
C ARG A 178 11.17 5.08 4.69
N VAL A 179 11.52 4.60 5.87
CA VAL A 179 12.90 4.22 6.21
C VAL A 179 13.33 2.96 5.47
N GLN A 180 12.45 1.98 5.36
CA GLN A 180 12.71 0.73 4.64
C GLN A 180 12.53 0.86 3.12
N ASN A 181 12.17 2.06 2.64
CA ASN A 181 11.97 2.35 1.22
C ASN A 181 10.99 1.38 0.54
N VAL A 182 9.86 1.08 1.21
CA VAL A 182 8.83 0.15 0.72
C VAL A 182 7.75 0.91 -0.04
N ALA A 183 7.29 0.38 -1.16
CA ALA A 183 6.03 0.78 -1.77
C ALA A 183 4.89 0.01 -1.09
N LEU A 184 4.05 0.69 -0.30
CA LEU A 184 2.85 0.09 0.30
C LEU A 184 1.63 0.43 -0.55
N VAL A 185 1.01 -0.60 -1.14
CA VAL A 185 -0.13 -0.46 -2.06
C VAL A 185 -1.38 -1.07 -1.44
N PHE A 186 -2.44 -0.28 -1.35
CA PHE A 186 -3.77 -0.75 -0.98
C PHE A 186 -4.66 -0.84 -2.22
N ILE A 187 -5.29 -1.99 -2.41
CA ILE A 187 -6.38 -2.15 -3.36
C ILE A 187 -7.69 -1.90 -2.62
N ASN A 188 -8.59 -1.13 -3.26
CA ASN A 188 -9.86 -0.77 -2.64
C ASN A 188 -11.01 -0.79 -3.63
N GLN A 189 -12.21 -1.07 -3.14
CA GLN A 189 -13.42 -1.07 -3.93
C GLN A 189 -14.21 0.22 -3.69
N VAL A 190 -14.92 0.70 -4.69
CA VAL A 190 -15.89 1.76 -4.53
C VAL A 190 -17.26 1.15 -4.23
N ARG A 191 -17.99 1.78 -3.32
CA ARG A 191 -19.39 1.44 -3.03
C ARG A 191 -20.23 2.65 -3.39
N ASP A 192 -21.28 2.43 -4.18
CA ASP A 192 -22.24 3.48 -4.51
C ASP A 192 -23.05 3.83 -3.27
N ASN A 193 -23.21 5.12 -3.01
CA ASN A 193 -24.07 5.61 -1.95
C ASN A 193 -25.53 5.55 -2.44
N ILE A 194 -26.26 4.51 -2.02
CA ILE A 194 -27.68 4.34 -2.32
C ILE A 194 -28.47 5.44 -1.59
N GLY A 195 -29.24 6.23 -2.34
CA GLY A 195 -30.11 7.29 -1.77
C GLY A 195 -29.56 8.72 -1.86
N SER A 196 -28.39 8.93 -2.45
CA SER A 196 -27.92 10.29 -2.75
C SER A 196 -28.43 10.77 -4.12
N TYR A 197 -29.02 11.97 -4.17
CA TYR A 197 -29.44 12.63 -5.43
C TYR A 197 -28.24 12.93 -6.36
N ILE A 198 -27.03 13.01 -5.81
CA ILE A 198 -25.80 13.17 -6.56
C ILE A 198 -25.06 11.83 -6.49
N LYS A 199 -24.69 11.27 -7.65
CA LYS A 199 -23.87 10.05 -7.71
C LYS A 199 -22.59 10.27 -6.91
N SER A 200 -22.56 9.79 -5.69
CA SER A 200 -21.40 9.81 -4.81
C SER A 200 -21.01 8.36 -4.49
N PHE A 201 -19.72 8.12 -4.39
CA PHE A 201 -19.21 6.81 -4.00
C PHE A 201 -18.43 6.94 -2.69
N SER A 202 -18.50 5.92 -1.88
CA SER A 202 -17.66 5.76 -0.70
C SER A 202 -16.60 4.71 -0.95
N VAL A 203 -15.46 4.88 -0.30
CA VAL A 203 -14.33 3.95 -0.37
C VAL A 203 -14.09 3.45 1.05
N PRO A 204 -14.09 2.12 1.30
CA PRO A 204 -13.77 1.54 2.60
C PRO A 204 -12.43 2.03 3.16
N GLY A 205 -12.21 1.89 4.48
CA GLY A 205 -10.97 2.31 5.12
C GLY A 205 -10.98 3.74 5.69
N GLY A 206 -12.06 4.51 5.44
CA GLY A 206 -12.28 5.82 6.04
C GLY A 206 -11.37 6.93 5.51
N HIS A 207 -11.35 8.07 6.22
CA HIS A 207 -10.58 9.25 5.80
C HIS A 207 -9.07 9.08 5.97
N ALA A 208 -8.61 8.27 6.93
CA ALA A 208 -7.19 8.11 7.23
C ALA A 208 -6.40 7.62 6.01
N LEU A 209 -6.89 6.58 5.32
CA LEU A 209 -6.21 6.06 4.13
C LEU A 209 -6.00 7.15 3.07
N LYS A 210 -7.01 7.98 2.82
CA LYS A 210 -6.92 9.09 1.87
C LYS A 210 -5.84 10.12 2.24
N HIS A 211 -5.65 10.37 3.54
CA HIS A 211 -4.67 11.35 4.03
C HIS A 211 -3.23 10.81 4.03
N TYR A 212 -3.06 9.51 4.26
CA TYR A 212 -1.74 8.89 4.27
C TYR A 212 -1.21 8.55 2.87
N CYS A 213 -2.10 8.38 1.88
CA CYS A 213 -1.68 8.09 0.51
C CYS A 213 -1.05 9.31 -0.17
N SER A 214 0.18 9.13 -0.67
CA SER A 214 0.84 10.10 -1.54
C SER A 214 0.32 10.03 -2.98
N LEU A 215 -0.18 8.85 -3.38
CA LEU A 215 -0.73 8.61 -4.71
C LEU A 215 -2.07 7.86 -4.59
N ARG A 216 -3.05 8.29 -5.38
CA ARG A 216 -4.34 7.63 -5.49
C ARG A 216 -4.72 7.45 -6.94
N ILE A 217 -4.90 6.20 -7.37
CA ILE A 217 -5.22 5.83 -8.75
C ILE A 217 -6.67 5.33 -8.78
N GLN A 218 -7.52 6.02 -9.52
CA GLN A 218 -8.89 5.59 -9.75
C GLN A 218 -9.00 4.87 -11.09
N LEU A 219 -9.40 3.61 -11.06
CA LEU A 219 -9.77 2.85 -12.25
C LEU A 219 -11.27 3.02 -12.52
N LYS A 220 -11.62 3.19 -13.77
CA LYS A 220 -13.00 3.28 -14.27
C LYS A 220 -13.20 2.24 -15.36
N LYS A 221 -14.43 1.73 -15.49
CA LYS A 221 -14.85 0.94 -16.64
C LYS A 221 -15.23 1.86 -17.79
#